data_7ed88058b67ba4447fc905f9a348bd29
#
_entry.id   7ed88058b67ba4447fc905f9a348bd29
#
_cell.length_a   1.000
_cell.length_b   1.000
_cell.length_c   1.000
_cell.angle_alpha   90.00
_cell.angle_beta   90.00
_cell.angle_gamma   90.00
#
_symmetry.space_group_name_H-M   'P 1'
#
loop_
_entity.id
_entity.type
_entity.pdbx_description
1 polymer ?
#
loop_
_entity_poly.entity_id
_entity_poly.type
_entity_poly.pdbx_seq_one_letter_code
_entity_poly.pdbx_strand_id
1 'polypeptide(L)'
;MKRLLGLAAVSLVAAILAAPAAADQPTVLRDVQLMNVVQNPTACGTFGVIWRINITADIHTFFDSDGVRTRQVVHIKEDNTIENTVTGLTLREGPDSLIQTTYFNANGTVDRIVAVGLQARVGNDLRDVGRVVLLPLGGGRFDLVFAAGQHPVREATDGGTLADALPAFCGVLS
;
A
#
# COMPACT_ATOMS: atom_id res chain seq x y z
N MET A 1 21.71 -84.35 2.29
CA MET A 1 22.16 -83.08 1.71
C MET A 1 20.97 -82.20 1.47
N LYS A 2 20.68 -81.24 2.36
CA LYS A 2 19.59 -80.30 2.24
C LYS A 2 20.19 -78.92 2.09
N ARG A 3 20.01 -78.31 0.91
CA ARG A 3 20.43 -76.95 0.61
C ARG A 3 19.34 -75.97 1.11
N LEU A 4 19.70 -75.13 2.07
CA LEU A 4 18.89 -73.98 2.49
C LEU A 4 19.16 -72.85 1.55
N LEU A 5 18.14 -72.39 0.78
CA LEU A 5 18.17 -71.15 0.03
C LEU A 5 17.76 -70.00 1.00
N GLY A 6 18.69 -69.12 1.26
CA GLY A 6 18.38 -67.88 1.99
C GLY A 6 17.76 -66.87 1.05
N LEU A 7 16.52 -66.43 1.36
CA LEU A 7 15.91 -65.25 0.75
C LEU A 7 16.46 -64.00 1.40
N ALA A 8 17.21 -63.19 0.63
CA ALA A 8 17.57 -61.85 1.03
C ALA A 8 16.40 -60.90 0.71
N ALA A 9 15.72 -60.42 1.74
CA ALA A 9 14.72 -59.38 1.62
C ALA A 9 15.44 -58.02 1.44
N VAL A 10 15.38 -57.47 0.25
CA VAL A 10 15.83 -56.08 -0.05
C VAL A 10 14.70 -55.15 0.38
N SER A 11 14.87 -54.51 1.55
CA SER A 11 13.98 -53.44 2.00
C SER A 11 14.29 -52.18 1.21
N LEU A 12 13.46 -51.84 0.23
CA LEU A 12 13.50 -50.56 -0.49
C LEU A 12 12.93 -49.48 0.42
N VAL A 13 13.80 -48.76 1.12
CA VAL A 13 13.41 -47.55 1.85
C VAL A 13 13.17 -46.48 0.81
N ALA A 14 11.91 -46.24 0.45
CA ALA A 14 11.49 -45.10 -0.33
C ALA A 14 11.69 -43.85 0.57
N ALA A 15 12.82 -43.18 0.41
CA ALA A 15 13.00 -41.83 0.93
C ALA A 15 12.04 -40.90 0.18
N ILE A 16 10.91 -40.61 0.81
CA ILE A 16 10.03 -39.53 0.38
C ILE A 16 10.83 -38.25 0.64
N LEU A 17 11.52 -37.77 -0.41
CA LEU A 17 12.04 -36.43 -0.44
C LEU A 17 10.80 -35.53 -0.43
N ALA A 18 10.40 -35.09 0.78
CA ALA A 18 9.51 -33.95 0.91
C ALA A 18 10.25 -32.80 0.21
N ALA A 19 9.80 -32.44 -0.99
CA ALA A 19 10.23 -31.23 -1.62
C ALA A 19 10.03 -30.11 -0.59
N PRO A 20 11.05 -29.28 -0.31
CA PRO A 20 10.81 -28.13 0.54
C PRO A 20 9.64 -27.40 -0.08
N ALA A 21 8.58 -27.15 0.72
CA ALA A 21 7.50 -26.29 0.29
C ALA A 21 8.18 -25.02 -0.22
N ALA A 22 8.13 -24.78 -1.52
CA ALA A 22 8.70 -23.58 -2.10
C ALA A 22 8.00 -22.44 -1.37
N ALA A 23 8.75 -21.70 -0.55
CA ALA A 23 8.24 -20.48 0.05
C ALA A 23 7.69 -19.68 -1.12
N ASP A 24 6.38 -19.47 -1.16
CA ASP A 24 5.70 -18.94 -2.33
C ASP A 24 6.37 -17.64 -2.76
N GLN A 25 6.99 -17.68 -3.93
CA GLN A 25 7.62 -16.48 -4.48
C GLN A 25 6.50 -15.46 -4.73
N PRO A 26 6.71 -14.20 -4.36
CA PRO A 26 5.68 -13.19 -4.58
C PRO A 26 5.39 -13.04 -6.08
N THR A 27 4.15 -12.85 -6.43
CA THR A 27 3.80 -12.32 -7.76
C THR A 27 4.24 -10.87 -7.81
N VAL A 28 4.99 -10.50 -8.86
CA VAL A 28 5.55 -9.16 -9.02
C VAL A 28 4.98 -8.49 -10.26
N LEU A 29 4.39 -7.31 -10.09
CA LEU A 29 4.06 -6.38 -11.16
C LEU A 29 4.97 -5.16 -11.02
N ARG A 30 5.58 -4.73 -12.13
CA ARG A 30 6.52 -3.60 -12.16
C ARG A 30 5.98 -2.46 -12.99
N ASP A 31 6.40 -1.24 -12.64
CA ASP A 31 6.09 -0.01 -13.38
C ASP A 31 4.59 0.19 -13.66
N VAL A 32 3.75 -0.24 -12.73
CA VAL A 32 2.31 -0.07 -12.82
C VAL A 32 1.97 1.42 -12.73
N GLN A 33 1.33 1.95 -13.78
CA GLN A 33 0.90 3.33 -13.82
C GLN A 33 -0.54 3.43 -13.32
N LEU A 34 -0.78 4.27 -12.33
CA LEU A 34 -2.10 4.55 -11.79
C LEU A 34 -2.32 6.06 -11.80
N MET A 35 -3.52 6.47 -12.19
CA MET A 35 -3.95 7.86 -12.13
C MET A 35 -5.27 7.94 -11.37
N ASN A 36 -5.39 8.94 -10.53
CA ASN A 36 -6.62 9.25 -9.82
C ASN A 36 -6.81 10.76 -9.75
N VAL A 37 -8.06 11.20 -9.65
CA VAL A 37 -8.41 12.60 -9.43
C VAL A 37 -9.34 12.66 -8.23
N VAL A 38 -8.90 13.35 -7.20
CA VAL A 38 -9.68 13.61 -5.98
C VAL A 38 -10.05 15.08 -5.97
N GLN A 39 -11.30 15.42 -5.70
CA GLN A 39 -11.74 16.80 -5.65
C GLN A 39 -12.72 17.04 -4.49
N ASN A 40 -12.63 18.24 -3.95
CA ASN A 40 -13.60 18.76 -2.99
C ASN A 40 -13.82 20.24 -3.30
N PRO A 41 -15.00 20.62 -3.83
CA PRO A 41 -15.26 21.98 -4.28
C PRO A 41 -15.31 23.03 -3.16
N THR A 42 -15.37 22.58 -1.90
CA THR A 42 -15.45 23.44 -0.71
C THR A 42 -14.33 23.18 0.29
N ALA A 43 -13.26 22.49 -0.13
CA ALA A 43 -12.17 22.07 0.77
C ALA A 43 -11.60 23.23 1.61
N CYS A 44 -11.48 24.43 1.03
CA CYS A 44 -10.90 25.60 1.67
C CYS A 44 -11.92 26.73 1.95
N GLY A 45 -13.20 26.41 1.95
CA GLY A 45 -14.30 27.38 2.19
C GLY A 45 -14.54 28.30 1.00
N THR A 46 -13.57 29.16 0.66
CA THR A 46 -13.67 30.12 -0.46
C THR A 46 -13.28 29.56 -1.81
N PHE A 47 -12.59 28.42 -1.85
CA PHE A 47 -12.21 27.71 -3.06
C PHE A 47 -12.19 26.19 -2.83
N GLY A 48 -12.30 25.46 -3.90
CA GLY A 48 -12.13 24.01 -3.92
C GLY A 48 -10.71 23.61 -4.27
N VAL A 49 -10.39 22.34 -4.03
CA VAL A 49 -9.10 21.73 -4.37
C VAL A 49 -9.32 20.55 -5.29
N ILE A 50 -8.49 20.45 -6.32
CA ILE A 50 -8.36 19.26 -7.17
C ILE A 50 -6.96 18.69 -6.97
N TRP A 51 -6.88 17.41 -6.59
CA TRP A 51 -5.62 16.68 -6.49
C TRP A 51 -5.57 15.63 -7.61
N ARG A 52 -4.62 15.80 -8.53
CA ARG A 52 -4.35 14.81 -9.58
C ARG A 52 -3.17 13.98 -9.17
N ILE A 53 -3.43 12.73 -8.91
CA ILE A 53 -2.49 11.75 -8.35
C ILE A 53 -1.98 10.89 -9.50
N ASN A 54 -0.65 10.90 -9.71
CA ASN A 54 0.03 10.06 -10.70
C ASN A 54 1.03 9.18 -9.96
N ILE A 55 0.80 7.87 -10.04
CA ILE A 55 1.58 6.87 -9.31
C ILE A 55 2.29 5.96 -10.31
N THR A 56 3.57 5.70 -10.05
CA THR A 56 4.30 4.55 -10.59
C THR A 56 4.60 3.60 -9.45
N ALA A 57 4.22 2.34 -9.58
CA ALA A 57 4.33 1.37 -8.49
C ALA A 57 4.93 0.02 -8.92
N ASP A 58 5.77 -0.53 -8.04
CA ASP A 58 6.15 -1.94 -8.06
C ASP A 58 5.36 -2.68 -6.98
N ILE A 59 4.62 -3.71 -7.37
CA ILE A 59 3.67 -4.43 -6.51
C ILE A 59 4.16 -5.86 -6.31
N HIS A 60 4.40 -6.25 -5.06
CA HIS A 60 4.76 -7.60 -4.66
C HIS A 60 3.63 -8.20 -3.84
N THR A 61 2.98 -9.25 -4.34
CA THR A 61 1.86 -9.92 -3.67
C THR A 61 2.31 -11.28 -3.16
N PHE A 62 2.11 -11.53 -1.88
CA PHE A 62 2.48 -12.75 -1.17
C PHE A 62 1.23 -13.56 -0.84
N PHE A 63 1.33 -14.88 -0.99
CA PHE A 63 0.26 -15.84 -0.72
C PHE A 63 0.76 -16.84 0.33
N ASP A 64 -0.15 -17.54 1.00
CA ASP A 64 0.17 -18.71 1.81
C ASP A 64 0.19 -19.99 0.96
N SER A 65 0.40 -21.15 1.61
CA SER A 65 0.42 -22.47 0.96
C SER A 65 -0.89 -22.84 0.29
N ASP A 66 -2.00 -22.25 0.69
CA ASP A 66 -3.35 -22.51 0.17
C ASP A 66 -3.71 -21.52 -0.95
N GLY A 67 -2.77 -20.64 -1.33
CA GLY A 67 -2.95 -19.63 -2.37
C GLY A 67 -3.79 -18.43 -1.91
N VAL A 68 -3.99 -18.26 -0.61
CA VAL A 68 -4.70 -17.10 -0.06
C VAL A 68 -3.72 -15.94 0.08
N ARG A 69 -4.11 -14.76 -0.39
CA ARG A 69 -3.30 -13.55 -0.30
C ARG A 69 -3.17 -13.12 1.17
N THR A 70 -1.92 -13.03 1.66
CA THR A 70 -1.61 -12.65 3.05
C THR A 70 -1.09 -11.24 3.18
N ARG A 71 -0.31 -10.77 2.18
CA ARG A 71 0.35 -9.48 2.21
C ARG A 71 0.61 -8.95 0.80
N GLN A 72 0.57 -7.64 0.66
CA GLN A 72 1.02 -6.94 -0.54
C GLN A 72 1.96 -5.80 -0.12
N VAL A 73 3.12 -5.72 -0.76
CA VAL A 73 4.09 -4.63 -0.58
C VAL A 73 4.13 -3.84 -1.87
N VAL A 74 3.89 -2.55 -1.78
CA VAL A 74 3.88 -1.63 -2.93
C VAL A 74 4.94 -0.57 -2.70
N HIS A 75 5.92 -0.50 -3.60
CA HIS A 75 6.86 0.60 -3.69
C HIS A 75 6.25 1.66 -4.60
N ILE A 76 5.91 2.78 -4.02
CA ILE A 76 5.16 3.86 -4.67
C ILE A 76 6.10 5.03 -4.94
N LYS A 77 6.01 5.57 -6.16
CA LYS A 77 6.57 6.87 -6.54
C LYS A 77 5.44 7.72 -7.06
N GLU A 78 5.32 8.93 -6.57
CA GLU A 78 4.25 9.86 -6.92
C GLU A 78 4.83 11.16 -7.49
N ASP A 79 4.15 11.71 -8.48
CA ASP A 79 4.41 13.04 -9.04
C ASP A 79 3.06 13.67 -9.41
N ASN A 80 2.51 14.37 -8.45
CA ASN A 80 1.13 14.80 -8.41
C ASN A 80 1.02 16.31 -8.66
N THR A 81 -0.20 16.80 -8.86
CA THR A 81 -0.50 18.22 -8.88
C THR A 81 -1.73 18.55 -8.05
N ILE A 82 -1.70 19.69 -7.39
CA ILE A 82 -2.85 20.26 -6.67
C ILE A 82 -3.23 21.60 -7.29
N GLU A 83 -4.53 21.88 -7.35
CA GLU A 83 -5.07 23.06 -8.02
C GLU A 83 -6.13 23.75 -7.16
N ASN A 84 -6.04 25.08 -7.07
CA ASN A 84 -7.10 25.94 -6.56
C ASN A 84 -8.14 26.16 -7.65
N THR A 85 -9.39 25.76 -7.42
CA THR A 85 -10.47 25.78 -8.44
C THR A 85 -10.95 27.17 -8.81
N VAL A 86 -10.64 28.21 -8.00
CA VAL A 86 -11.06 29.61 -8.26
C VAL A 86 -9.99 30.39 -9.00
N THR A 87 -8.73 30.30 -8.54
CA THR A 87 -7.62 31.05 -9.15
C THR A 87 -6.93 30.30 -10.28
N GLY A 88 -7.10 28.99 -10.38
CA GLY A 88 -6.34 28.13 -11.29
C GLY A 88 -4.89 27.92 -10.90
N LEU A 89 -4.45 28.41 -9.71
CA LEU A 89 -3.11 28.16 -9.21
C LEU A 89 -2.89 26.67 -9.09
N THR A 90 -1.89 26.16 -9.79
CA THR A 90 -1.50 24.76 -9.77
C THR A 90 -0.10 24.64 -9.22
N LEU A 91 0.07 23.79 -8.20
CA LEU A 91 1.37 23.48 -7.60
C LEU A 91 1.67 21.99 -7.82
N ARG A 92 2.96 21.69 -7.96
CA ARG A 92 3.45 20.33 -7.97
C ARG A 92 3.45 19.80 -6.53
N GLU A 93 2.84 18.64 -6.34
CA GLU A 93 2.93 17.86 -5.13
C GLU A 93 3.80 16.64 -5.45
N GLY A 94 4.92 16.50 -4.76
CA GLY A 94 5.96 15.50 -5.04
C GLY A 94 7.25 16.10 -5.56
N PRO A 95 8.19 15.27 -6.12
CA PRO A 95 8.10 13.82 -6.19
C PRO A 95 8.20 13.18 -4.80
N ASP A 96 7.35 12.21 -4.57
CA ASP A 96 7.25 11.48 -3.30
C ASP A 96 7.58 10.00 -3.47
N SER A 97 7.98 9.36 -2.40
CA SER A 97 8.28 7.93 -2.41
C SER A 97 7.97 7.30 -1.07
N LEU A 98 7.15 6.25 -1.11
CA LEU A 98 6.77 5.51 0.08
C LEU A 98 6.68 4.01 -0.20
N ILE A 99 6.73 3.23 0.87
CA ILE A 99 6.43 1.81 0.86
C ILE A 99 5.11 1.60 1.60
N GLN A 100 4.13 1.04 0.92
CA GLN A 100 2.88 0.64 1.52
C GLN A 100 2.82 -0.88 1.66
N THR A 101 2.54 -1.37 2.86
CA THR A 101 2.30 -2.79 3.12
C THR A 101 0.85 -2.97 3.55
N THR A 102 0.10 -3.72 2.76
CA THR A 102 -1.27 -4.12 3.08
C THR A 102 -1.26 -5.56 3.57
N TYR A 103 -1.86 -5.80 4.73
CA TYR A 103 -2.07 -7.12 5.31
C TYR A 103 -3.53 -7.54 5.07
N PHE A 104 -3.74 -8.83 4.84
CA PHE A 104 -5.05 -9.38 4.55
C PHE A 104 -5.43 -10.45 5.58
N ASN A 105 -6.71 -10.50 5.91
CA ASN A 105 -7.33 -11.58 6.64
C ASN A 105 -7.47 -12.83 5.74
N ALA A 106 -7.69 -13.99 6.35
CA ALA A 106 -7.88 -15.25 5.62
C ALA A 106 -9.08 -15.22 4.62
N ASN A 107 -10.05 -14.35 4.85
CA ASN A 107 -11.19 -14.13 3.93
C ASN A 107 -10.88 -13.14 2.78
N GLY A 108 -9.63 -12.66 2.66
CA GLY A 108 -9.17 -11.74 1.63
C GLY A 108 -9.50 -10.26 1.88
N THR A 109 -10.18 -9.91 2.98
CA THR A 109 -10.40 -8.51 3.37
C THR A 109 -9.11 -7.89 3.89
N VAL A 110 -8.98 -6.56 3.78
CA VAL A 110 -7.84 -5.84 4.35
C VAL A 110 -7.94 -5.87 5.88
N ASP A 111 -6.86 -6.32 6.54
CA ASP A 111 -6.68 -6.24 7.99
C ASP A 111 -6.18 -4.84 8.39
N ARG A 112 -5.04 -4.45 7.82
CA ARG A 112 -4.44 -3.14 8.06
C ARG A 112 -3.52 -2.72 6.91
N ILE A 113 -3.24 -1.42 6.86
CA ILE A 113 -2.27 -0.83 5.94
C ILE A 113 -1.18 -0.15 6.78
N VAL A 114 0.08 -0.39 6.43
CA VAL A 114 1.24 0.32 6.98
C VAL A 114 1.91 1.07 5.85
N ALA A 115 2.04 2.39 5.96
CA ALA A 115 2.79 3.19 5.01
C ALA A 115 4.00 3.85 5.69
N VAL A 116 5.14 3.86 5.00
CA VAL A 116 6.40 4.43 5.48
C VAL A 116 7.07 5.20 4.35
N GLY A 117 7.45 6.43 4.61
CA GLY A 117 8.16 7.27 3.64
C GLY A 117 7.59 8.68 3.54
N LEU A 118 7.90 9.34 2.45
CA LEU A 118 7.34 10.65 2.09
C LEU A 118 6.04 10.39 1.32
N GLN A 119 4.92 10.83 1.89
CA GLN A 119 3.57 10.52 1.42
C GLN A 119 2.90 11.71 0.72
N ALA A 120 3.35 12.94 1.03
CA ALA A 120 2.97 14.15 0.33
C ALA A 120 3.98 15.27 0.60
N ARG A 121 4.27 16.08 -0.42
CA ARG A 121 5.13 17.27 -0.28
C ARG A 121 4.76 18.36 -1.28
N VAL A 122 4.55 19.57 -0.76
CA VAL A 122 4.41 20.78 -1.58
C VAL A 122 5.49 21.78 -1.15
N GLY A 123 6.51 21.93 -1.97
CA GLY A 123 7.67 22.79 -1.64
C GLY A 123 8.31 22.43 -0.29
N ASN A 124 8.45 23.46 0.56
CA ASN A 124 8.89 23.31 1.96
C ASN A 124 7.76 23.48 2.98
N ASP A 125 6.58 23.88 2.52
CA ASP A 125 5.49 24.36 3.40
C ASP A 125 4.57 23.21 3.87
N LEU A 126 4.46 22.14 3.08
CA LEU A 126 3.69 20.97 3.45
C LEU A 126 4.54 19.71 3.28
N ARG A 127 4.61 18.91 4.35
CA ARG A 127 5.25 17.59 4.34
C ARG A 127 4.41 16.59 5.13
N ASP A 128 4.13 15.45 4.49
CA ASP A 128 3.56 14.28 5.14
C ASP A 128 4.58 13.15 5.04
N VAL A 129 5.28 12.87 6.14
CA VAL A 129 6.43 11.97 6.14
C VAL A 129 6.55 11.20 7.44
N GLY A 130 6.87 9.92 7.32
CA GLY A 130 7.09 9.04 8.47
C GLY A 130 6.39 7.71 8.30
N ARG A 131 5.83 7.19 9.38
CA ARG A 131 5.12 5.91 9.41
C ARG A 131 3.69 6.10 9.92
N VAL A 132 2.74 5.53 9.20
CA VAL A 132 1.34 5.46 9.63
C VAL A 132 0.84 4.01 9.60
N VAL A 133 -0.17 3.73 10.44
CA VAL A 133 -0.95 2.49 10.40
C VAL A 133 -2.43 2.86 10.29
N LEU A 134 -3.07 2.31 9.28
CA LEU A 134 -4.47 2.57 8.95
C LEU A 134 -5.28 1.27 9.07
N LEU A 135 -6.45 1.35 9.67
CA LEU A 135 -7.46 0.29 9.69
C LEU A 135 -8.62 0.65 8.74
N PRO A 136 -9.07 -0.28 7.90
CA PRO A 136 -10.18 -0.01 6.99
C PRO A 136 -11.51 0.05 7.76
N LEU A 137 -12.28 1.12 7.54
CA LEU A 137 -13.64 1.30 8.06
C LEU A 137 -14.72 0.93 7.03
N GLY A 138 -14.30 0.53 5.82
CA GLY A 138 -15.19 0.31 4.68
C GLY A 138 -15.55 1.60 3.94
N GLY A 139 -16.08 1.46 2.70
CA GLY A 139 -16.47 2.60 1.87
C GLY A 139 -15.30 3.54 1.51
N GLY A 140 -14.05 3.03 1.45
CA GLY A 140 -12.86 3.84 1.16
C GLY A 140 -12.39 4.72 2.33
N ARG A 141 -12.95 4.52 3.52
CA ARG A 141 -12.56 5.24 4.74
C ARG A 141 -11.55 4.45 5.56
N PHE A 142 -10.72 5.17 6.31
CA PHE A 142 -9.66 4.60 7.14
C PHE A 142 -9.59 5.29 8.51
N ASP A 143 -9.28 4.51 9.54
CA ASP A 143 -8.96 4.96 10.89
C ASP A 143 -7.44 5.01 11.05
N LEU A 144 -6.89 6.16 11.46
CA LEU A 144 -5.46 6.37 11.69
C LEU A 144 -5.10 5.95 13.11
N VAL A 145 -4.75 4.69 13.32
CA VAL A 145 -4.47 4.12 14.66
C VAL A 145 -3.05 4.34 15.14
N PHE A 146 -2.14 4.76 14.26
CA PHE A 146 -0.75 5.08 14.62
C PHE A 146 -0.15 6.05 13.61
N ALA A 147 0.55 7.07 14.12
CA ALA A 147 1.36 8.00 13.34
C ALA A 147 2.68 8.28 14.07
N ALA A 148 3.79 8.28 13.32
CA ALA A 148 5.10 8.70 13.80
C ALA A 148 5.79 9.49 12.68
N GLY A 149 6.02 10.77 12.92
CA GLY A 149 6.50 11.75 11.94
C GLY A 149 5.56 12.95 11.85
N GLN A 150 5.50 13.57 10.68
CA GLN A 150 4.59 14.68 10.37
C GLN A 150 3.54 14.20 9.37
N HIS A 151 2.26 14.26 9.72
CA HIS A 151 1.20 13.65 8.93
C HIS A 151 -0.03 14.56 8.72
N PRO A 152 0.13 15.84 8.30
CA PRO A 152 -0.99 16.76 8.16
C PRO A 152 -2.05 16.28 7.15
N VAL A 153 -1.63 15.61 6.08
CA VAL A 153 -2.54 15.06 5.05
C VAL A 153 -3.23 13.79 5.57
N ARG A 154 -2.48 12.90 6.22
CA ARG A 154 -3.03 11.66 6.77
C ARG A 154 -3.93 11.88 7.99
N GLU A 155 -3.57 12.81 8.86
CA GLU A 155 -4.39 13.20 10.01
C GLU A 155 -5.73 13.81 9.55
N ALA A 156 -5.72 14.56 8.46
CA ALA A 156 -6.95 15.08 7.86
C ALA A 156 -7.85 14.00 7.25
N THR A 157 -7.31 12.80 6.96
CA THR A 157 -8.11 11.66 6.46
C THR A 157 -8.62 10.73 7.55
N ASP A 158 -8.31 10.99 8.82
CA ASP A 158 -8.71 10.10 9.91
C ASP A 158 -10.23 9.93 9.98
N GLY A 159 -10.69 8.68 9.96
CA GLY A 159 -12.10 8.33 9.86
C GLY A 159 -12.79 8.68 8.53
N GLY A 160 -12.06 9.28 7.57
CA GLY A 160 -12.56 9.79 6.31
C GLY A 160 -11.97 9.11 5.07
N THR A 161 -12.12 9.79 3.94
CA THR A 161 -11.63 9.40 2.61
C THR A 161 -10.49 10.32 2.16
N LEU A 162 -9.86 10.06 1.01
CA LEU A 162 -8.87 10.97 0.44
C LEU A 162 -9.41 12.38 0.15
N ALA A 163 -10.71 12.54 -0.10
CA ALA A 163 -11.30 13.87 -0.29
C ALA A 163 -11.27 14.71 0.99
N ASP A 164 -11.28 14.06 2.15
CA ASP A 164 -11.20 14.73 3.45
C ASP A 164 -9.76 15.20 3.77
N ALA A 165 -8.75 14.76 3.01
CA ALA A 165 -7.37 15.24 3.10
C ALA A 165 -7.17 16.62 2.43
N LEU A 166 -8.01 17.00 1.48
CA LEU A 166 -7.79 18.18 0.64
C LEU A 166 -7.70 19.50 1.42
N PRO A 167 -8.38 19.70 2.56
CA PRO A 167 -8.16 20.89 3.39
C PRO A 167 -6.71 21.12 3.85
N ALA A 168 -5.89 20.06 3.96
CA ALA A 168 -4.49 20.16 4.31
C ALA A 168 -3.68 21.02 3.29
N PHE A 169 -4.15 21.12 2.04
CA PHE A 169 -3.49 21.89 0.99
C PHE A 169 -3.90 23.36 0.94
N CYS A 170 -4.89 23.80 1.74
CA CYS A 170 -5.42 25.15 1.66
C CYS A 170 -4.37 26.25 1.90
N GLY A 171 -3.49 26.03 2.88
CA GLY A 171 -2.46 27.01 3.22
C GLY A 171 -1.43 27.25 2.12
N VAL A 172 -1.15 26.26 1.28
CA VAL A 172 -0.19 26.38 0.17
C VAL A 172 -0.83 26.85 -1.14
N LEU A 173 -2.17 26.80 -1.22
CA LEU A 173 -2.95 27.21 -2.40
C LEU A 173 -3.63 28.59 -2.25
N SER A 174 -3.42 29.27 -1.11
CA SER A 174 -4.02 30.57 -0.79
C SER A 174 -3.32 31.71 -1.55
#